data_051c4217cf7bef854395becb0463b60c
#
_entry.id   051c4217cf7bef854395becb0463b60c
#
_cell.length_a   1.000
_cell.length_b   1.000
_cell.length_c   1.000
_cell.angle_alpha   90.00
_cell.angle_beta   90.00
_cell.angle_gamma   90.00
#
_symmetry.space_group_name_H-M   'P 1'
#
loop_
_entity.id
_entity.type
_entity.pdbx_description
1 polymer ?
#
loop_
_entity_poly.entity_id
_entity_poly.type
_entity_poly.pdbx_seq_one_letter_code
_entity_poly.pdbx_strand_id
1 'polypeptide(L)'
;MTKIEQTVNLMKEENTFKRYQEGDHTYKDFSKQIFNEDKSHKCPTYIHKTPPCQGSCPSGEDIRGWLQIVRGIEKAPEGMSMSEYAFRRSTTANPFPSQMGRVCPAPCQSGCNRNEVDDYVGINAVEQFIGDKAFKEKYTFEKAPKLNKERVAIIGGGPAGLSAAFQLRKM
;
A
#
# COMPACT_ATOMS: atom_id res chain seq x y z
N MET A 1 -1.20 -41.93 6.78
CA MET A 1 -1.76 -40.68 6.27
C MET A 1 -2.86 -40.22 7.24
N THR A 2 -2.71 -39.07 7.80
CA THR A 2 -3.73 -38.50 8.70
C THR A 2 -4.93 -38.01 7.87
N LYS A 3 -6.11 -37.90 8.49
CA LYS A 3 -7.34 -37.42 7.85
C LYS A 3 -7.13 -36.02 7.20
N ILE A 4 -6.20 -35.24 7.75
CA ILE A 4 -5.78 -33.91 7.25
C ILE A 4 -4.98 -34.03 5.94
N GLU A 5 -4.06 -35.00 5.84
CA GLU A 5 -3.27 -35.24 4.62
C GLU A 5 -4.13 -35.74 3.46
N GLN A 6 -5.13 -36.56 3.74
CA GLN A 6 -6.11 -37.01 2.73
C GLN A 6 -6.97 -35.83 2.22
N THR A 7 -7.40 -34.93 3.13
CA THR A 7 -8.18 -33.74 2.75
C THR A 7 -7.36 -32.75 1.92
N VAL A 8 -6.08 -32.55 2.28
CA VAL A 8 -5.15 -31.70 1.53
C VAL A 8 -4.83 -32.25 0.13
N ASN A 9 -4.72 -33.57 -0.01
CA ASN A 9 -4.49 -34.18 -1.32
C ASN A 9 -5.75 -34.13 -2.22
N LEU A 10 -6.94 -34.34 -1.68
CA LEU A 10 -8.20 -34.14 -2.40
C LEU A 10 -8.37 -32.70 -2.89
N MET A 11 -7.88 -31.71 -2.13
CA MET A 11 -7.92 -30.30 -2.53
C MET A 11 -6.93 -29.96 -3.65
N LYS A 12 -5.86 -30.75 -3.86
CA LYS A 12 -4.90 -30.55 -4.95
C LYS A 12 -5.41 -31.03 -6.30
N GLU A 13 -6.38 -31.94 -6.32
CA GLU A 13 -6.88 -32.57 -7.53
C GLU A 13 -8.18 -31.96 -8.07
N GLU A 14 -8.90 -31.16 -7.27
CA GLU A 14 -10.17 -30.60 -7.68
C GLU A 14 -10.11 -29.07 -7.77
N ASN A 15 -9.99 -28.54 -8.96
CA ASN A 15 -10.05 -27.12 -9.29
C ASN A 15 -11.47 -26.52 -9.25
N THR A 16 -12.42 -27.20 -8.63
CA THR A 16 -13.82 -26.76 -8.61
C THR A 16 -14.26 -26.32 -7.24
N PHE A 17 -15.06 -25.28 -7.24
CA PHE A 17 -15.74 -24.75 -6.06
C PHE A 17 -16.62 -25.86 -5.44
N LYS A 18 -16.19 -26.41 -4.30
CA LYS A 18 -17.01 -27.37 -3.57
C LYS A 18 -18.13 -26.65 -2.84
N ARG A 19 -19.34 -27.13 -3.01
CA ARG A 19 -20.47 -26.66 -2.20
C ARG A 19 -20.20 -26.94 -0.73
N TYR A 20 -20.54 -25.96 0.12
CA TYR A 20 -20.55 -26.12 1.57
C TYR A 20 -21.34 -27.38 1.95
N GLN A 21 -20.75 -28.23 2.77
CA GLN A 21 -21.43 -29.34 3.43
C GLN A 21 -21.52 -29.05 4.90
N GLU A 22 -22.70 -29.19 5.46
CA GLU A 22 -22.94 -28.98 6.88
C GLU A 22 -22.08 -29.93 7.72
N GLY A 23 -21.33 -29.39 8.68
CA GLY A 23 -20.34 -30.14 9.46
C GLY A 23 -18.91 -30.13 8.92
N ASP A 24 -18.64 -29.52 7.77
CA ASP A 24 -17.28 -29.31 7.28
C ASP A 24 -16.68 -28.05 7.92
N HIS A 25 -15.94 -28.23 9.01
CA HIS A 25 -15.25 -27.18 9.73
C HIS A 25 -13.80 -26.99 9.26
N THR A 26 -13.41 -27.58 8.17
CA THR A 26 -12.07 -27.40 7.58
C THR A 26 -12.01 -26.07 6.85
N TYR A 27 -11.33 -25.10 7.43
CA TYR A 27 -11.02 -23.85 6.74
C TYR A 27 -10.08 -24.13 5.56
N LYS A 28 -10.58 -23.91 4.37
CA LYS A 28 -9.80 -24.05 3.15
C LYS A 28 -8.98 -22.81 2.92
N ASP A 29 -7.74 -22.97 2.50
CA ASP A 29 -6.96 -21.84 2.03
C ASP A 29 -7.54 -21.33 0.70
N PHE A 30 -8.42 -20.34 0.82
CA PHE A 30 -9.07 -19.73 -0.32
C PHE A 30 -8.08 -19.09 -1.32
N SER A 31 -6.88 -18.72 -0.87
CA SER A 31 -5.88 -18.15 -1.77
C SER A 31 -5.49 -19.14 -2.88
N LYS A 32 -5.36 -20.42 -2.54
CA LYS A 32 -5.03 -21.46 -3.52
C LYS A 32 -6.21 -21.85 -4.42
N GLN A 33 -7.44 -21.65 -3.96
CA GLN A 33 -8.65 -21.97 -4.75
C GLN A 33 -9.07 -20.80 -5.65
N ILE A 34 -8.91 -19.57 -5.20
CA ILE A 34 -9.33 -18.37 -5.93
C ILE A 34 -8.25 -17.91 -6.92
N PHE A 35 -6.97 -18.18 -6.61
CA PHE A 35 -5.83 -17.69 -7.38
C PHE A 35 -5.08 -18.77 -8.16
N ASN A 36 -5.60 -20.02 -8.21
CA ASN A 36 -5.12 -20.98 -9.17
C ASN A 36 -5.42 -20.48 -10.57
N GLU A 37 -4.41 -20.49 -11.45
CA GLU A 37 -4.59 -20.22 -12.87
C GLU A 37 -5.52 -21.28 -13.48
N ASP A 38 -6.81 -21.09 -13.31
CA ASP A 38 -7.77 -21.78 -14.13
C ASP A 38 -7.90 -21.02 -15.46
N LYS A 39 -7.41 -21.63 -16.52
CA LYS A 39 -7.53 -21.11 -17.89
C LYS A 39 -8.94 -21.26 -18.47
N SER A 40 -9.88 -21.76 -17.69
CA SER A 40 -11.27 -21.89 -18.08
C SER A 40 -11.93 -20.51 -18.13
N HIS A 41 -12.66 -20.23 -19.22
CA HIS A 41 -13.47 -19.02 -19.37
C HIS A 41 -14.62 -18.91 -18.34
N LYS A 42 -14.85 -19.93 -17.54
CA LYS A 42 -15.87 -19.98 -16.48
C LYS A 42 -15.34 -19.49 -15.12
N CYS A 43 -14.03 -19.32 -14.97
CA CYS A 43 -13.40 -18.84 -13.75
C CYS A 43 -12.88 -17.43 -13.96
N PRO A 44 -13.44 -16.40 -13.32
CA PRO A 44 -12.96 -15.04 -13.48
C PRO A 44 -11.55 -14.91 -12.89
N THR A 45 -10.64 -14.36 -13.67
CA THR A 45 -9.30 -13.99 -13.19
C THR A 45 -9.40 -12.70 -12.40
N TYR A 46 -8.84 -12.68 -11.19
CA TYR A 46 -8.74 -11.44 -10.42
C TYR A 46 -7.66 -10.53 -11.05
N ILE A 47 -8.09 -9.40 -11.55
CA ILE A 47 -7.18 -8.38 -12.09
C ILE A 47 -6.93 -7.33 -11.02
N HIS A 48 -5.69 -7.22 -10.58
CA HIS A 48 -5.26 -6.13 -9.71
C HIS A 48 -5.30 -4.81 -10.49
N LYS A 49 -6.28 -3.98 -10.18
CA LYS A 49 -6.35 -2.61 -10.70
C LYS A 49 -5.81 -1.63 -9.68
N THR A 50 -5.22 -0.55 -10.15
CA THR A 50 -4.83 0.58 -9.31
C THR A 50 -6.06 1.10 -8.57
N PRO A 51 -6.02 1.25 -7.23
CA PRO A 51 -7.13 1.81 -6.47
C PRO A 51 -7.46 3.23 -6.95
N PRO A 52 -8.74 3.64 -6.98
CA PRO A 52 -9.14 4.97 -7.45
C PRO A 52 -8.44 6.11 -6.73
N CYS A 53 -8.22 6.01 -5.42
CA CYS A 53 -7.46 7.00 -4.66
C CYS A 53 -6.03 7.18 -5.19
N GLN A 54 -5.35 6.09 -5.49
CA GLN A 54 -4.00 6.11 -6.03
C GLN A 54 -3.99 6.58 -7.48
N GLY A 55 -4.96 6.16 -8.29
CA GLY A 55 -5.12 6.61 -9.67
C GLY A 55 -5.47 8.10 -9.79
N SER A 56 -6.10 8.68 -8.78
CA SER A 56 -6.42 10.11 -8.72
C SER A 56 -5.28 10.96 -8.16
N CYS A 57 -4.26 10.36 -7.56
CA CYS A 57 -3.11 11.08 -7.00
C CYS A 57 -2.12 11.44 -8.12
N PRO A 58 -1.85 12.75 -8.40
CA PRO A 58 -0.88 13.16 -9.41
C PRO A 58 0.54 12.70 -9.13
N SER A 59 0.89 12.52 -7.86
CA SER A 59 2.22 12.05 -7.43
C SER A 59 2.35 10.52 -7.46
N GLY A 60 1.26 9.79 -7.74
CA GLY A 60 1.27 8.33 -7.78
C GLY A 60 1.59 7.67 -6.44
N GLU A 61 1.17 8.27 -5.32
CA GLU A 61 1.41 7.73 -3.99
C GLU A 61 0.75 6.37 -3.79
N ASP A 62 1.45 5.47 -3.10
CA ASP A 62 0.90 4.19 -2.65
C ASP A 62 -0.02 4.38 -1.43
N ILE A 63 -1.12 5.11 -1.64
CA ILE A 63 -2.07 5.49 -0.59
C ILE A 63 -2.62 4.25 0.11
N ARG A 64 -3.01 3.24 -0.66
CA ARG A 64 -3.53 2.00 -0.09
C ARG A 64 -2.49 1.30 0.78
N GLY A 65 -1.23 1.27 0.34
CA GLY A 65 -0.14 0.63 1.08
C GLY A 65 0.09 1.28 2.44
N TRP A 66 0.32 2.58 2.49
CA TRP A 66 0.56 3.23 3.78
C TRP A 66 -0.70 3.30 4.68
N LEU A 67 -1.93 3.33 4.11
CA LEU A 67 -3.16 3.15 4.89
C LEU A 67 -3.25 1.75 5.52
N GLN A 68 -2.84 0.70 4.82
CA GLN A 68 -2.82 -0.66 5.36
C GLN A 68 -1.82 -0.79 6.51
N ILE A 69 -0.68 -0.12 6.42
CA ILE A 69 0.31 -0.06 7.50
C ILE A 69 -0.28 0.64 8.72
N VAL A 70 -0.86 1.83 8.56
CA VAL A 70 -1.47 2.60 9.67
C VAL A 70 -2.62 1.84 10.33
N ARG A 71 -3.38 1.07 9.57
CA ARG A 71 -4.44 0.19 10.08
C ARG A 71 -3.92 -1.10 10.74
N GLY A 72 -2.63 -1.38 10.66
CA GLY A 72 -2.03 -2.60 11.21
C GLY A 72 -2.30 -3.87 10.40
N ILE A 73 -2.81 -3.76 9.17
CA ILE A 73 -3.00 -4.90 8.25
C ILE A 73 -1.65 -5.35 7.71
N GLU A 74 -0.86 -4.41 7.20
CA GLU A 74 0.53 -4.65 6.83
C GLU A 74 1.42 -4.33 8.04
N LYS A 75 2.15 -5.34 8.53
CA LYS A 75 3.02 -5.18 9.70
C LYS A 75 4.35 -4.57 9.29
N ALA A 76 4.87 -3.69 10.15
CA ALA A 76 6.22 -3.17 9.98
C ALA A 76 7.27 -4.28 10.11
N PRO A 77 8.40 -4.16 9.41
CA PRO A 77 9.55 -5.04 9.61
C PRO A 77 10.03 -5.03 11.06
N GLU A 78 10.72 -6.11 11.46
CA GLU A 78 11.28 -6.21 12.80
C GLU A 78 12.24 -5.03 13.09
N GLY A 79 12.11 -4.45 14.26
CA GLY A 79 12.91 -3.29 14.69
C GLY A 79 12.43 -1.93 14.18
N MET A 80 11.36 -1.86 13.37
CA MET A 80 10.80 -0.62 12.86
C MET A 80 9.39 -0.38 13.43
N SER A 81 9.10 0.86 13.82
CA SER A 81 7.74 1.21 14.24
C SER A 81 6.79 1.29 13.06
N MET A 82 5.50 1.06 13.30
CA MET A 82 4.43 1.19 12.29
C MET A 82 4.44 2.60 11.67
N SER A 83 4.61 3.64 12.48
CA SER A 83 4.62 5.03 12.01
C SER A 83 5.85 5.35 11.15
N GLU A 84 7.00 4.79 11.48
CA GLU A 84 8.20 4.93 10.64
C GLU A 84 8.03 4.21 9.31
N TYR A 85 7.49 3.01 9.34
CA TYR A 85 7.23 2.24 8.11
C TYR A 85 6.23 2.95 7.19
N ALA A 86 5.15 3.49 7.75
CA ALA A 86 4.19 4.29 6.99
C ALA A 86 4.84 5.56 6.42
N PHE A 87 5.70 6.25 7.19
CA PHE A 87 6.46 7.40 6.72
C PHE A 87 7.38 7.05 5.55
N ARG A 88 8.16 5.96 5.67
CA ARG A 88 9.04 5.51 4.60
C ARG A 88 8.27 5.15 3.32
N ARG A 89 7.10 4.53 3.47
CA ARG A 89 6.23 4.19 2.34
C ARG A 89 5.65 5.43 1.66
N SER A 90 5.09 6.36 2.42
CA SER A 90 4.54 7.62 1.91
C SER A 90 5.60 8.46 1.20
N THR A 91 6.78 8.60 1.81
CA THR A 91 7.87 9.41 1.27
C THR A 91 8.58 8.82 0.06
N THR A 92 8.18 7.66 -0.40
CA THR A 92 8.64 7.14 -1.70
C THR A 92 8.23 8.06 -2.84
N ALA A 93 7.02 8.60 -2.78
CA ALA A 93 6.48 9.54 -3.78
C ALA A 93 6.42 10.97 -3.27
N ASN A 94 6.03 11.19 -2.01
CA ASN A 94 5.84 12.52 -1.43
C ASN A 94 6.77 12.75 -0.22
N PRO A 95 7.86 13.52 -0.37
CA PRO A 95 8.78 13.81 0.73
C PRO A 95 8.22 14.76 1.81
N PHE A 96 7.01 15.29 1.62
CA PHE A 96 6.41 16.30 2.50
C PHE A 96 5.02 15.92 3.04
N PRO A 97 4.82 14.72 3.63
CA PRO A 97 3.49 14.25 4.01
C PRO A 97 2.77 15.18 4.98
N SER A 98 3.49 15.82 5.91
CA SER A 98 2.91 16.80 6.85
C SER A 98 2.36 18.03 6.14
N GLN A 99 3.07 18.55 5.12
CA GLN A 99 2.65 19.73 4.37
C GLN A 99 1.52 19.40 3.39
N MET A 100 1.70 18.32 2.63
CA MET A 100 0.71 17.92 1.64
C MET A 100 -0.61 17.49 2.30
N GLY A 101 -0.56 16.83 3.43
CA GLY A 101 -1.76 16.52 4.21
C GLY A 101 -2.56 17.76 4.66
N ARG A 102 -1.96 18.97 4.60
CA ARG A 102 -2.63 20.24 4.95
C ARG A 102 -3.08 21.06 3.73
N VAL A 103 -2.33 21.00 2.64
CA VAL A 103 -2.54 21.92 1.51
C VAL A 103 -3.00 21.24 0.23
N CYS A 104 -2.89 19.92 0.13
CA CYS A 104 -3.34 19.18 -1.03
C CYS A 104 -4.88 19.25 -1.15
N PRO A 105 -5.43 19.49 -2.36
CA PRO A 105 -6.88 19.49 -2.58
C PRO A 105 -7.53 18.11 -2.48
N ALA A 106 -6.74 17.07 -2.22
CA ALA A 106 -7.15 15.69 -1.97
C ALA A 106 -8.00 15.04 -3.09
N PRO A 107 -7.57 15.05 -4.37
CA PRO A 107 -8.31 14.37 -5.42
C PRO A 107 -8.48 12.86 -5.14
N CYS A 108 -7.57 12.29 -4.36
CA CYS A 108 -7.66 10.91 -3.87
C CYS A 108 -8.90 10.66 -3.00
N GLN A 109 -9.30 11.62 -2.17
CA GLN A 109 -10.52 11.52 -1.35
C GLN A 109 -11.77 11.64 -2.22
N SER A 110 -11.78 12.58 -3.15
CA SER A 110 -12.91 12.77 -4.08
C SER A 110 -13.13 11.58 -5.01
N GLY A 111 -12.04 10.92 -5.43
CA GLY A 111 -12.10 9.73 -6.30
C GLY A 111 -12.30 8.41 -5.55
N CYS A 112 -12.53 8.42 -4.26
CA CYS A 112 -12.62 7.20 -3.46
C CYS A 112 -13.99 6.51 -3.63
N ASN A 113 -14.01 5.22 -3.98
CA ASN A 113 -15.24 4.44 -4.09
C ASN A 113 -16.00 4.29 -2.75
N ARG A 114 -15.36 4.53 -1.62
CA ARG A 114 -16.03 4.52 -0.31
C ARG A 114 -17.08 5.62 -0.19
N ASN A 115 -16.96 6.70 -0.96
CA ASN A 115 -17.90 7.81 -0.94
C ASN A 115 -19.34 7.39 -1.32
N GLU A 116 -19.49 6.24 -2.01
CA GLU A 116 -20.78 5.66 -2.36
C GLU A 116 -21.44 4.86 -1.20
N VAL A 117 -20.69 4.60 -0.15
CA VAL A 117 -21.11 3.69 0.96
C VAL A 117 -21.08 4.38 2.31
N ASP A 118 -20.03 5.16 2.55
CA ASP A 118 -19.77 5.83 3.83
C ASP A 118 -19.42 7.31 3.60
N ASP A 119 -19.22 8.01 4.72
CA ASP A 119 -18.48 9.27 4.69
C ASP A 119 -17.08 9.05 4.13
N TYR A 120 -16.52 10.09 3.55
CA TYR A 120 -15.22 10.01 2.90
C TYR A 120 -14.10 9.50 3.82
N VAL A 121 -13.12 8.82 3.23
CA VAL A 121 -11.90 8.42 3.94
C VAL A 121 -10.99 9.63 4.05
N GLY A 122 -10.63 10.03 5.27
CA GLY A 122 -9.74 11.17 5.55
C GLY A 122 -8.28 10.89 5.21
N ILE A 123 -7.98 10.70 3.92
CA ILE A 123 -6.63 10.33 3.43
C ILE A 123 -5.62 11.40 3.81
N ASN A 124 -5.93 12.69 3.57
CA ASN A 124 -5.05 13.80 3.94
C ASN A 124 -4.78 13.89 5.44
N ALA A 125 -5.81 13.62 6.26
CA ALA A 125 -5.63 13.64 7.71
C ALA A 125 -4.67 12.55 8.19
N VAL A 126 -4.73 11.37 7.57
CA VAL A 126 -3.80 10.28 7.88
C VAL A 126 -2.39 10.59 7.36
N GLU A 127 -2.27 11.16 6.17
CA GLU A 127 -0.99 11.60 5.61
C GLU A 127 -0.34 12.67 6.49
N GLN A 128 -1.11 13.67 6.92
CA GLN A 128 -0.68 14.67 7.89
C GLN A 128 -0.18 14.03 9.19
N PHE A 129 -0.95 13.10 9.73
CA PHE A 129 -0.56 12.37 10.95
C PHE A 129 0.78 11.65 10.78
N ILE A 130 1.00 10.96 9.64
CA ILE A 130 2.27 10.29 9.34
C ILE A 130 3.43 11.29 9.34
N GLY A 131 3.25 12.43 8.68
CA GLY A 131 4.27 13.48 8.60
C GLY A 131 4.55 14.16 9.94
N ASP A 132 3.51 14.50 10.69
CA ASP A 132 3.64 15.15 12.01
C ASP A 132 4.30 14.19 13.01
N LYS A 133 3.95 12.90 12.94
CA LYS A 133 4.58 11.87 13.76
C LYS A 133 6.06 11.75 13.43
N ALA A 134 6.43 11.80 12.15
CA ALA A 134 7.81 11.74 11.70
C ALA A 134 8.63 12.92 12.25
N PHE A 135 8.09 14.14 12.28
CA PHE A 135 8.74 15.30 12.92
C PHE A 135 8.93 15.08 14.41
N LYS A 136 7.90 14.62 15.10
CA LYS A 136 7.94 14.40 16.55
C LYS A 136 9.00 13.36 16.94
N GLU A 137 9.07 12.27 16.20
CA GLU A 137 9.99 11.15 16.44
C GLU A 137 11.35 11.36 15.75
N LYS A 138 11.52 12.46 15.01
CA LYS A 138 12.76 12.83 14.31
C LYS A 138 13.22 11.78 13.29
N TYR A 139 12.26 11.18 12.54
CA TYR A 139 12.61 10.28 11.46
C TYR A 139 13.40 11.03 10.38
N THR A 140 14.37 10.36 9.82
CA THR A 140 15.24 10.89 8.77
C THR A 140 15.13 10.07 7.50
N PHE A 141 15.34 10.71 6.36
CA PHE A 141 15.44 10.01 5.10
C PHE A 141 16.72 9.18 5.03
N GLU A 142 16.64 8.10 4.29
CA GLU A 142 17.81 7.28 4.01
C GLU A 142 18.83 8.07 3.18
N LYS A 143 20.08 7.96 3.56
CA LYS A 143 21.17 8.55 2.80
C LYS A 143 21.44 7.70 1.56
N ALA A 144 21.78 8.35 0.45
CA ALA A 144 22.25 7.63 -0.72
C ALA A 144 23.46 6.73 -0.35
N PRO A 145 23.48 5.48 -0.79
CA PRO A 145 24.56 4.55 -0.47
C PRO A 145 25.91 5.00 -1.02
N LYS A 146 25.89 5.75 -2.11
CA LYS A 146 27.06 6.31 -2.77
C LYS A 146 26.72 7.68 -3.36
N LEU A 147 27.65 8.61 -3.29
CA LEU A 147 27.54 9.89 -3.95
C LEU A 147 28.15 9.81 -5.35
N ASN A 148 27.38 10.23 -6.32
CA ASN A 148 27.85 10.39 -7.68
C ASN A 148 28.71 11.67 -7.80
N LYS A 149 29.47 11.78 -8.89
CA LYS A 149 30.31 12.96 -9.17
C LYS A 149 29.55 14.11 -9.78
N GLU A 150 28.37 13.83 -10.32
CA GLU A 150 27.50 14.78 -10.98
C GLU A 150 27.00 15.83 -9.99
N ARG A 151 26.97 17.07 -10.43
CA ARG A 151 26.43 18.19 -9.67
C ARG A 151 25.23 18.75 -10.38
N VAL A 152 24.09 18.79 -9.71
CA VAL A 152 22.85 19.36 -10.23
C VAL A 152 22.50 20.59 -9.42
N ALA A 153 22.30 21.71 -10.11
CA ALA A 153 21.79 22.93 -9.51
C ALA A 153 20.26 22.99 -9.66
N ILE A 154 19.55 23.25 -8.54
CA ILE A 154 18.10 23.41 -8.53
C ILE A 154 17.80 24.86 -8.17
N ILE A 155 17.12 25.55 -9.08
CA ILE A 155 16.73 26.95 -8.88
C ILE A 155 15.30 26.98 -8.35
N GLY A 156 15.14 27.42 -7.11
CA GLY A 156 13.87 27.49 -6.40
C GLY A 156 13.76 26.51 -5.23
N GLY A 157 13.39 27.05 -4.06
CA GLY A 157 13.21 26.29 -2.80
C GLY A 157 11.76 25.91 -2.49
N GLY A 158 10.87 25.92 -3.48
CA GLY A 158 9.48 25.46 -3.34
C GLY A 158 9.36 23.95 -3.33
N PRO A 159 8.13 23.40 -3.11
CA PRO A 159 7.89 21.96 -3.04
C PRO A 159 8.44 21.18 -4.22
N ALA A 160 8.31 21.70 -5.44
CA ALA A 160 8.82 21.07 -6.65
C ALA A 160 10.36 20.95 -6.64
N GLY A 161 11.06 22.06 -6.31
CA GLY A 161 12.53 22.06 -6.25
C GLY A 161 13.06 21.15 -5.16
N LEU A 162 12.46 21.20 -3.97
CA LEU A 162 12.83 20.34 -2.86
C LEU A 162 12.54 18.86 -3.13
N SER A 163 11.40 18.55 -3.79
CA SER A 163 11.08 17.17 -4.21
C SER A 163 12.08 16.67 -5.24
N ALA A 164 12.45 17.49 -6.23
CA ALA A 164 13.49 17.14 -7.20
C ALA A 164 14.84 16.89 -6.51
N ALA A 165 15.22 17.74 -5.56
CA ALA A 165 16.45 17.57 -4.76
C ALA A 165 16.44 16.24 -3.97
N PHE A 166 15.30 15.92 -3.36
CA PHE A 166 15.11 14.67 -2.63
C PHE A 166 15.29 13.46 -3.54
N GLN A 167 14.62 13.42 -4.69
CA GLN A 167 14.69 12.29 -5.63
C GLN A 167 16.10 12.14 -6.23
N LEU A 168 16.72 13.25 -6.66
CA LEU A 168 18.09 13.23 -7.18
C LEU A 168 19.11 12.80 -6.11
N ARG A 169 18.86 13.13 -4.85
CA ARG A 169 19.75 12.74 -3.77
C ARG A 169 19.63 11.26 -3.41
N LYS A 170 18.50 10.65 -3.74
CA LYS A 170 18.22 9.23 -3.50
C LYS A 170 18.82 8.33 -4.60
N MET A 171 19.01 8.86 -5.81
CA MET A 171 19.70 8.20 -6.93
C MET A 171 21.22 8.20 -6.72
#